data_8e2e1bbff17e1ce0d74a5c6e386baf31
#
_entry.id   8e2e1bbff17e1ce0d74a5c6e386baf31
#
_cell.length_a   1.000
_cell.length_b   1.000
_cell.length_c   1.000
_cell.angle_alpha   90.00
_cell.angle_beta   90.00
_cell.angle_gamma   90.00
#
_symmetry.space_group_name_H-M   'P 1'
#
loop_
_entity.id
_entity.type
_entity.pdbx_description
1 polymer ?
#
loop_
_entity_poly.entity_id
_entity_poly.type
_entity_poly.pdbx_seq_one_letter_code
_entity_poly.pdbx_strand_id
1 'polypeptide(L)'
;MLCPLLVLCGARAARAIEVKVSAQALERTLRAQLFNGPDGRYYMRGDANSACFVYAEEPHVSFKDDRIVVHVHTKAKLGTGVHGSCIGVTLNTDADVSVIPEAEGESMGFRDARIEKLSESKELNFLLVPFLSRKLPSEMKLNAADLMGKLLSQSVATTGYKLSLDTLKLHSMLVDHNSLVVDVDAGMSLD
;
A
#
# COMPACT_ATOMS: atom_id res chain seq x y z
N MET A 1 22.67 50.81 33.61
CA MET A 1 21.30 50.32 33.28
C MET A 1 21.43 49.53 31.96
N LEU A 2 21.53 48.19 32.07
CA LEU A 2 21.51 47.30 30.96
C LEU A 2 20.09 46.78 30.72
N CYS A 3 19.58 47.07 29.51
CA CYS A 3 18.28 46.55 29.06
C CYS A 3 18.49 45.17 28.39
N PRO A 4 17.86 44.07 28.87
CA PRO A 4 17.98 42.82 28.17
C PRO A 4 17.01 42.79 26.98
N LEU A 5 17.55 42.61 25.79
CA LEU A 5 16.82 42.39 24.53
C LEU A 5 16.20 40.97 24.57
N LEU A 6 14.90 40.89 24.85
CA LEU A 6 14.13 39.66 24.71
C LEU A 6 13.94 39.37 23.22
N VAL A 7 14.72 38.47 22.68
CA VAL A 7 14.49 37.87 21.36
C VAL A 7 13.30 36.91 21.49
N LEU A 8 12.11 37.33 21.11
CA LEU A 8 10.97 36.44 20.91
C LEU A 8 11.27 35.56 19.68
N CYS A 9 11.74 34.35 19.94
CA CYS A 9 11.81 33.31 18.94
C CYS A 9 10.37 32.86 18.63
N GLY A 10 9.78 33.43 17.61
CA GLY A 10 8.46 33.02 17.12
C GLY A 10 8.54 31.58 16.61
N ALA A 11 8.16 30.63 17.42
CA ALA A 11 7.92 29.26 16.97
C ALA A 11 6.79 29.29 15.92
N ARG A 12 7.13 29.12 14.65
CA ARG A 12 6.14 28.81 13.62
C ARG A 12 5.52 27.47 14.01
N ALA A 13 4.28 27.48 14.46
CA ALA A 13 3.51 26.28 14.63
C ALA A 13 3.35 25.66 13.22
N ALA A 14 4.09 24.60 12.96
CA ALA A 14 3.83 23.74 11.81
C ALA A 14 2.40 23.22 11.98
N ARG A 15 1.51 23.51 11.04
CA ARG A 15 0.15 22.99 11.06
C ARG A 15 0.20 21.64 10.38
N ALA A 16 0.05 20.58 11.16
CA ALA A 16 -0.17 19.26 10.63
C ALA A 16 -1.48 19.25 9.82
N ILE A 17 -1.42 18.68 8.63
CA ILE A 17 -2.58 18.46 7.77
C ILE A 17 -3.02 17.01 7.98
N GLU A 18 -4.28 16.81 8.34
CA GLU A 18 -4.86 15.47 8.42
C GLU A 18 -5.40 15.09 7.05
N VAL A 19 -4.89 13.97 6.52
CA VAL A 19 -5.34 13.37 5.27
C VAL A 19 -6.05 12.06 5.56
N LYS A 20 -7.31 11.93 5.12
CA LYS A 20 -8.09 10.70 5.25
C LYS A 20 -8.05 9.90 3.95
N VAL A 21 -7.60 8.66 4.04
CA VAL A 21 -7.49 7.73 2.91
C VAL A 21 -8.52 6.62 3.07
N SER A 22 -9.43 6.48 2.12
CA SER A 22 -10.45 5.43 2.14
C SER A 22 -9.88 4.06 1.75
N ALA A 23 -10.54 2.98 2.17
CA ALA A 23 -10.22 1.61 1.75
C ALA A 23 -10.17 1.47 0.22
N GLN A 24 -11.12 2.08 -0.49
CA GLN A 24 -11.12 2.09 -1.96
C GLN A 24 -9.91 2.79 -2.57
N ALA A 25 -9.39 3.84 -1.94
CA ALA A 25 -8.19 4.52 -2.43
C ALA A 25 -6.95 3.62 -2.27
N LEU A 26 -6.82 2.95 -1.10
CA LEU A 26 -5.76 1.97 -0.87
C LEU A 26 -5.87 0.77 -1.82
N GLU A 27 -7.08 0.25 -2.05
CA GLU A 27 -7.32 -0.84 -2.99
C GLU A 27 -6.92 -0.46 -4.42
N ARG A 28 -7.31 0.73 -4.89
CA ARG A 28 -6.89 1.23 -6.22
C ARG A 28 -5.37 1.34 -6.35
N THR A 29 -4.71 1.82 -5.30
CA THR A 29 -3.25 1.90 -5.26
C THR A 29 -2.62 0.51 -5.29
N LEU A 30 -3.11 -0.42 -4.49
CA LEU A 30 -2.65 -1.80 -4.46
C LEU A 30 -2.83 -2.48 -5.83
N ARG A 31 -3.99 -2.28 -6.48
CA ARG A 31 -4.23 -2.76 -7.84
C ARG A 31 -3.23 -2.20 -8.85
N ALA A 32 -2.98 -0.89 -8.79
CA ALA A 32 -2.06 -0.23 -9.72
C ALA A 32 -0.59 -0.65 -9.53
N GLN A 33 -0.17 -1.00 -8.33
CA GLN A 33 1.22 -1.33 -8.02
C GLN A 33 1.53 -2.82 -8.13
N LEU A 34 0.66 -3.66 -7.63
CA LEU A 34 0.92 -5.10 -7.50
C LEU A 34 0.09 -5.94 -8.47
N PHE A 35 -1.17 -5.57 -8.70
CA PHE A 35 -2.08 -6.29 -9.58
C PHE A 35 -2.22 -5.59 -10.95
N ASN A 36 -1.11 -5.12 -11.48
CA ASN A 36 -1.04 -4.29 -12.69
C ASN A 36 -0.80 -5.10 -13.98
N GLY A 37 -0.77 -6.43 -13.90
CA GLY A 37 -0.71 -7.30 -15.07
C GLY A 37 -1.93 -7.13 -15.99
N PRO A 38 -1.85 -7.55 -17.26
CA PRO A 38 -2.92 -7.38 -18.26
C PRO A 38 -4.24 -8.05 -17.85
N ASP A 39 -4.17 -9.04 -16.96
CA ASP A 39 -5.30 -9.80 -16.42
C ASP A 39 -5.66 -9.42 -14.98
N GLY A 40 -5.03 -8.38 -14.41
CA GLY A 40 -5.27 -7.93 -13.03
C GLY A 40 -4.77 -8.91 -11.95
N ARG A 41 -3.78 -9.74 -12.27
CA ARG A 41 -3.25 -10.79 -11.40
C ARG A 41 -1.83 -10.51 -10.94
N TYR A 42 -1.51 -11.04 -9.77
CA TYR A 42 -0.15 -11.14 -9.29
C TYR A 42 0.30 -12.60 -9.26
N TYR A 43 1.26 -12.94 -10.12
CA TYR A 43 1.80 -14.30 -10.21
C TYR A 43 2.89 -14.53 -9.17
N MET A 44 2.63 -15.41 -8.21
CA MET A 44 3.62 -15.91 -7.24
C MET A 44 4.51 -16.99 -7.85
N ARG A 45 3.98 -17.72 -8.84
CA ARG A 45 4.67 -18.75 -9.62
C ARG A 45 4.09 -18.84 -11.02
N GLY A 46 4.97 -18.95 -12.03
CA GLY A 46 4.56 -18.98 -13.42
C GLY A 46 4.12 -17.61 -13.94
N ASP A 47 3.36 -17.61 -15.01
CA ASP A 47 2.77 -16.44 -15.67
C ASP A 47 1.47 -16.83 -16.37
N ALA A 48 0.87 -15.91 -17.15
CA ALA A 48 -0.39 -16.13 -17.86
C ALA A 48 -0.34 -17.28 -18.89
N ASN A 49 0.85 -17.63 -19.39
CA ASN A 49 1.06 -18.69 -20.39
C ASN A 49 1.55 -20.01 -19.77
N SER A 50 1.83 -20.01 -18.47
CA SER A 50 2.37 -21.17 -17.78
C SER A 50 1.28 -22.22 -17.53
N ALA A 51 1.56 -23.49 -17.86
CA ALA A 51 0.65 -24.61 -17.61
C ALA A 51 0.40 -24.80 -16.10
N CYS A 52 1.45 -24.64 -15.28
CA CYS A 52 1.38 -24.66 -13.82
C CYS A 52 1.66 -23.25 -13.30
N PHE A 53 0.77 -22.74 -12.45
CA PHE A 53 0.84 -21.37 -11.93
C PHE A 53 0.28 -21.26 -10.51
N VAL A 54 0.62 -20.17 -9.85
CA VAL A 54 -0.04 -19.69 -8.62
C VAL A 54 -0.16 -18.17 -8.73
N TYR A 55 -1.37 -17.67 -8.63
CA TYR A 55 -1.61 -16.23 -8.63
C TYR A 55 -2.64 -15.81 -7.58
N ALA A 56 -2.56 -14.54 -7.18
CA ALA A 56 -3.59 -13.84 -6.45
C ALA A 56 -4.31 -12.86 -7.40
N GLU A 57 -5.60 -12.68 -7.20
CA GLU A 57 -6.46 -11.77 -7.94
C GLU A 57 -7.48 -11.11 -7.01
N GLU A 58 -8.21 -10.11 -7.49
CA GLU A 58 -9.34 -9.48 -6.81
C GLU A 58 -8.98 -8.96 -5.40
N PRO A 59 -7.92 -8.15 -5.24
CA PRO A 59 -7.61 -7.60 -3.93
C PRO A 59 -8.75 -6.69 -3.45
N HIS A 60 -9.15 -6.89 -2.19
CA HIS A 60 -10.12 -6.05 -1.50
C HIS A 60 -9.53 -5.57 -0.18
N VAL A 61 -9.63 -4.25 0.07
CA VAL A 61 -9.09 -3.62 1.27
C VAL A 61 -10.23 -3.22 2.21
N SER A 62 -10.04 -3.51 3.48
CA SER A 62 -10.94 -3.11 4.57
C SER A 62 -10.15 -2.69 5.80
N PHE A 63 -10.83 -2.08 6.78
CA PHE A 63 -10.25 -1.73 8.07
C PHE A 63 -10.90 -2.57 9.17
N LYS A 64 -10.09 -3.00 10.12
CA LYS A 64 -10.55 -3.73 11.29
C LYS A 64 -9.68 -3.36 12.47
N ASP A 65 -10.29 -2.79 13.51
CA ASP A 65 -9.60 -2.24 14.67
C ASP A 65 -8.53 -1.21 14.24
N ASP A 66 -7.27 -1.43 14.58
CA ASP A 66 -6.11 -0.60 14.20
C ASP A 66 -5.38 -1.11 12.93
N ARG A 67 -5.97 -2.03 12.20
CA ARG A 67 -5.31 -2.76 11.10
C ARG A 67 -5.99 -2.54 9.75
N ILE A 68 -5.18 -2.56 8.72
CA ILE A 68 -5.62 -2.68 7.34
C ILE A 68 -5.65 -4.16 6.99
N VAL A 69 -6.79 -4.66 6.55
CA VAL A 69 -6.98 -6.04 6.11
C VAL A 69 -7.04 -6.08 4.60
N VAL A 70 -6.21 -6.91 4.00
CA VAL A 70 -6.22 -7.19 2.56
C VAL A 70 -6.68 -8.61 2.34
N HIS A 71 -7.81 -8.74 1.66
CA HIS A 71 -8.36 -9.98 1.17
C HIS A 71 -7.91 -10.21 -0.27
N VAL A 72 -7.51 -11.43 -0.63
CA VAL A 72 -7.17 -11.83 -2.00
C VAL A 72 -7.75 -13.18 -2.33
N HIS A 73 -8.25 -13.33 -3.55
CA HIS A 73 -8.60 -14.63 -4.11
C HIS A 73 -7.37 -15.25 -4.76
N THR A 74 -7.10 -16.54 -4.48
CA THR A 74 -5.91 -17.25 -4.97
C THR A 74 -6.30 -18.48 -5.76
N LYS A 75 -5.74 -18.61 -6.95
CA LYS A 75 -5.83 -19.82 -7.78
C LYS A 75 -4.46 -20.42 -8.01
N ALA A 76 -4.41 -21.75 -7.94
CA ALA A 76 -3.19 -22.50 -8.15
C ALA A 76 -3.44 -23.73 -8.99
N LYS A 77 -2.54 -23.96 -9.95
CA LYS A 77 -2.31 -25.28 -10.58
C LYS A 77 -0.92 -25.74 -10.18
N LEU A 78 -0.85 -26.63 -9.20
CA LEU A 78 0.40 -27.15 -8.63
C LEU A 78 0.70 -28.54 -9.18
N GLY A 79 1.87 -28.71 -9.79
CA GLY A 79 2.27 -29.97 -10.38
C GLY A 79 3.44 -29.85 -11.34
N THR A 80 3.51 -30.77 -12.27
CA THR A 80 4.52 -30.80 -13.34
C THR A 80 3.91 -30.44 -14.68
N GLY A 81 4.55 -29.50 -15.39
CA GLY A 81 4.16 -29.14 -16.74
C GLY A 81 4.58 -30.21 -17.73
N VAL A 82 3.63 -30.78 -18.48
CA VAL A 82 3.88 -31.78 -19.53
C VAL A 82 3.09 -31.39 -20.77
N HIS A 83 3.77 -31.19 -21.90
CA HIS A 83 3.16 -30.84 -23.18
C HIS A 83 2.11 -29.71 -23.12
N GLY A 84 2.41 -28.65 -22.36
CA GLY A 84 1.52 -27.48 -22.20
C GLY A 84 0.36 -27.68 -21.21
N SER A 85 0.28 -28.82 -20.53
CA SER A 85 -0.71 -29.10 -19.49
C SER A 85 -0.05 -29.25 -18.13
N CYS A 86 -0.70 -28.82 -17.05
CA CYS A 86 -0.23 -29.06 -15.68
C CYS A 86 -0.85 -30.35 -15.16
N ILE A 87 0.00 -31.35 -14.90
CA ILE A 87 -0.42 -32.60 -14.24
C ILE A 87 -0.23 -32.40 -12.74
N GLY A 88 -1.32 -32.36 -11.98
CA GLY A 88 -1.31 -32.12 -10.54
C GLY A 88 -2.66 -31.70 -10.00
N VAL A 89 -2.66 -30.83 -8.98
CA VAL A 89 -3.86 -30.38 -8.29
C VAL A 89 -4.22 -28.95 -8.67
N THR A 90 -5.52 -28.68 -8.77
CA THR A 90 -6.05 -27.31 -8.90
C THR A 90 -6.66 -26.91 -7.57
N LEU A 91 -6.27 -25.77 -7.05
CA LEU A 91 -6.72 -25.21 -5.79
C LEU A 91 -7.31 -23.81 -6.02
N ASN A 92 -8.32 -23.47 -5.24
CA ASN A 92 -9.00 -22.19 -5.26
C ASN A 92 -9.32 -21.81 -3.82
N THR A 93 -8.84 -20.68 -3.34
CA THR A 93 -8.98 -20.29 -1.93
C THR A 93 -8.87 -18.79 -1.75
N ASP A 94 -9.45 -18.31 -0.66
CA ASP A 94 -9.27 -16.95 -0.18
C ASP A 94 -8.18 -16.90 0.87
N ALA A 95 -7.46 -15.80 0.92
CA ALA A 95 -6.48 -15.52 1.95
C ALA A 95 -6.62 -14.08 2.44
N ASP A 96 -6.46 -13.89 3.74
CA ASP A 96 -6.52 -12.60 4.39
C ASP A 96 -5.20 -12.32 5.13
N VAL A 97 -4.68 -11.11 4.95
CA VAL A 97 -3.55 -10.58 5.73
C VAL A 97 -3.93 -9.25 6.33
N SER A 98 -3.56 -9.03 7.57
CA SER A 98 -3.70 -7.73 8.23
C SER A 98 -2.33 -7.12 8.51
N VAL A 99 -2.24 -5.79 8.39
CA VAL A 99 -1.02 -5.02 8.63
C VAL A 99 -1.33 -3.78 9.45
N ILE A 100 -0.36 -3.31 10.23
CA ILE A 100 -0.45 -2.03 10.92
C ILE A 100 0.23 -0.97 10.04
N PRO A 101 -0.41 0.17 9.74
CA PRO A 101 0.22 1.26 9.02
C PRO A 101 1.30 1.93 9.89
N GLU A 102 2.37 2.40 9.25
CA GLU A 102 3.49 3.07 9.90
C GLU A 102 4.03 4.20 9.03
N ALA A 103 4.31 5.35 9.65
CA ALA A 103 4.95 6.47 8.97
C ALA A 103 6.48 6.29 9.00
N GLU A 104 7.13 6.30 7.84
CA GLU A 104 8.58 6.17 7.68
C GLU A 104 9.13 7.40 6.93
N GLY A 105 9.25 8.54 7.62
CA GLY A 105 9.71 9.80 7.00
C GLY A 105 8.74 10.32 5.95
N GLU A 106 9.08 10.21 4.67
CA GLU A 106 8.23 10.60 3.54
C GLU A 106 7.41 9.44 2.97
N SER A 107 7.57 8.24 3.53
CA SER A 107 6.96 7.02 3.02
C SER A 107 5.93 6.45 3.98
N MET A 108 4.87 5.92 3.41
CA MET A 108 3.92 5.07 4.10
C MET A 108 4.44 3.64 4.10
N GLY A 109 4.65 3.07 5.27
CA GLY A 109 5.07 1.69 5.47
C GLY A 109 4.00 0.86 6.18
N PHE A 110 4.30 -0.44 6.32
CA PHE A 110 3.41 -1.39 6.98
C PHE A 110 4.25 -2.37 7.80
N ARG A 111 3.83 -2.61 9.03
CA ARG A 111 4.49 -3.55 9.95
C ARG A 111 3.51 -4.58 10.49
N ASP A 112 4.05 -5.57 11.21
CA ASP A 112 3.30 -6.60 11.92
C ASP A 112 2.27 -7.31 11.02
N ALA A 113 2.72 -7.80 9.85
CA ALA A 113 1.87 -8.56 8.97
C ALA A 113 1.42 -9.86 9.63
N ARG A 114 0.11 -10.03 9.80
CA ARG A 114 -0.52 -11.22 10.35
C ARG A 114 -1.42 -11.86 9.31
N ILE A 115 -1.26 -13.14 9.16
CA ILE A 115 -2.12 -13.91 8.27
C ILE A 115 -3.35 -14.31 9.08
N GLU A 116 -4.51 -13.80 8.66
CA GLU A 116 -5.79 -14.02 9.32
C GLU A 116 -6.51 -15.25 8.77
N LYS A 117 -6.31 -15.53 7.47
CA LYS A 117 -6.90 -16.66 6.78
C LYS A 117 -5.94 -17.25 5.76
N LEU A 118 -5.86 -18.57 5.73
CA LEU A 118 -5.07 -19.34 4.76
C LEU A 118 -5.87 -20.49 4.17
N SER A 119 -5.32 -21.08 3.09
CA SER A 119 -5.77 -22.34 2.52
C SER A 119 -5.58 -23.51 3.49
N GLU A 120 -6.37 -24.56 3.31
CA GLU A 120 -6.13 -25.87 3.97
C GLU A 120 -4.95 -26.63 3.33
N SER A 121 -4.52 -26.27 2.11
CA SER A 121 -3.41 -26.90 1.40
C SER A 121 -2.06 -26.40 1.92
N LYS A 122 -1.24 -27.30 2.45
CA LYS A 122 0.13 -27.02 2.90
C LYS A 122 1.04 -26.55 1.76
N GLU A 123 0.87 -27.13 0.58
CA GLU A 123 1.65 -26.84 -0.62
C GLU A 123 1.39 -25.40 -1.10
N LEU A 124 0.13 -24.96 -1.08
CA LEU A 124 -0.24 -23.61 -1.43
C LEU A 124 0.23 -22.61 -0.37
N ASN A 125 0.10 -22.95 0.91
CA ASN A 125 0.53 -22.10 2.02
C ASN A 125 2.04 -21.85 2.01
N PHE A 126 2.84 -22.79 1.52
CA PHE A 126 4.28 -22.59 1.34
C PHE A 126 4.60 -21.37 0.43
N LEU A 127 3.74 -21.07 -0.55
CA LEU A 127 3.86 -19.90 -1.43
C LEU A 127 3.11 -18.69 -0.88
N LEU A 128 1.93 -18.90 -0.30
CA LEU A 128 1.09 -17.80 0.22
C LEU A 128 1.72 -17.10 1.42
N VAL A 129 2.30 -17.83 2.35
CA VAL A 129 2.85 -17.25 3.58
C VAL A 129 3.95 -16.20 3.28
N PRO A 130 4.98 -16.47 2.47
CA PRO A 130 5.96 -15.45 2.10
C PRO A 130 5.36 -14.28 1.31
N PHE A 131 4.38 -14.54 0.44
CA PHE A 131 3.69 -13.49 -0.31
C PHE A 131 2.93 -12.56 0.64
N LEU A 132 2.06 -13.09 1.49
CA LEU A 132 1.20 -12.30 2.38
C LEU A 132 1.98 -11.60 3.48
N SER A 133 3.02 -12.25 4.07
CA SER A 133 3.73 -11.71 5.22
C SER A 133 4.90 -10.78 4.86
N ARG A 134 5.43 -10.86 3.65
CA ARG A 134 6.61 -10.07 3.25
C ARG A 134 6.39 -9.31 1.95
N LYS A 135 6.03 -9.99 0.86
CA LYS A 135 5.96 -9.36 -0.46
C LYS A 135 4.86 -8.33 -0.54
N LEU A 136 3.64 -8.69 -0.14
CA LEU A 136 2.50 -7.79 -0.21
C LEU A 136 2.71 -6.52 0.67
N PRO A 137 3.12 -6.59 1.95
CA PRO A 137 3.41 -5.39 2.73
C PRO A 137 4.54 -4.54 2.15
N SER A 138 5.58 -5.16 1.57
CA SER A 138 6.69 -4.42 0.96
C SER A 138 6.29 -3.66 -0.30
N GLU A 139 5.41 -4.23 -1.11
CA GLU A 139 4.90 -3.60 -2.34
C GLU A 139 3.79 -2.56 -2.06
N MET A 140 3.18 -2.61 -0.89
CA MET A 140 2.23 -1.58 -0.46
C MET A 140 2.91 -0.30 0.02
N LYS A 141 4.23 -0.30 0.22
CA LYS A 141 4.99 0.90 0.59
C LYS A 141 4.83 1.97 -0.47
N LEU A 142 4.50 3.18 -0.04
CA LEU A 142 4.25 4.33 -0.92
C LEU A 142 5.15 5.48 -0.50
N ASN A 143 5.85 6.06 -1.44
CA ASN A 143 6.45 7.38 -1.23
C ASN A 143 5.34 8.45 -1.38
N ALA A 144 4.93 9.02 -0.25
CA ALA A 144 3.87 10.02 -0.22
C ALA A 144 4.30 11.33 -0.89
N ALA A 145 5.60 11.69 -0.79
CA ALA A 145 6.14 12.87 -1.46
C ALA A 145 6.09 12.74 -2.98
N ASP A 146 6.49 11.59 -3.52
CA ASP A 146 6.42 11.32 -4.97
C ASP A 146 4.96 11.33 -5.47
N LEU A 147 4.05 10.74 -4.70
CA LEU A 147 2.64 10.71 -5.06
C LEU A 147 2.03 12.11 -5.07
N MET A 148 2.29 12.89 -4.03
CA MET A 148 1.82 14.27 -3.93
C MET A 148 2.45 15.14 -5.00
N GLY A 149 3.75 15.02 -5.25
CA GLY A 149 4.45 15.75 -6.31
C GLY A 149 3.85 15.48 -7.70
N LYS A 150 3.50 14.21 -8.01
CA LYS A 150 2.80 13.85 -9.25
C LYS A 150 1.41 14.48 -9.36
N LEU A 151 0.65 14.51 -8.27
CA LEU A 151 -0.67 15.15 -8.25
C LEU A 151 -0.55 16.67 -8.43
N LEU A 152 0.40 17.31 -7.76
CA LEU A 152 0.62 18.74 -7.86
C LEU A 152 1.16 19.17 -9.24
N SER A 153 1.95 18.33 -9.91
CA SER A 153 2.46 18.60 -11.26
C SER A 153 1.34 18.76 -12.30
N GLN A 154 0.16 18.19 -12.05
CA GLN A 154 -1.02 18.33 -12.91
C GLN A 154 -1.82 19.60 -12.62
N SER A 155 -1.44 20.38 -11.60
CA SER A 155 -2.18 21.58 -11.18
C SER A 155 -2.25 22.66 -12.26
N VAL A 156 -1.19 22.81 -13.05
CA VAL A 156 -1.12 23.81 -14.15
C VAL A 156 -2.26 23.63 -15.15
N ALA A 157 -2.58 22.39 -15.51
CA ALA A 157 -3.64 22.11 -16.48
C ALA A 157 -5.03 22.48 -15.97
N THR A 158 -5.23 22.46 -14.64
CA THR A 158 -6.54 22.72 -14.00
C THR A 158 -6.69 24.14 -13.47
N THR A 159 -5.60 24.74 -12.97
CA THR A 159 -5.64 26.02 -12.25
C THR A 159 -4.91 27.15 -12.96
N GLY A 160 -4.03 26.84 -13.92
CA GLY A 160 -3.12 27.79 -14.55
C GLY A 160 -1.88 28.14 -13.71
N TYR A 161 -1.79 27.64 -12.47
CA TYR A 161 -0.68 27.87 -11.55
C TYR A 161 0.13 26.60 -11.34
N LYS A 162 1.45 26.77 -11.23
CA LYS A 162 2.34 25.66 -10.90
C LYS A 162 2.45 25.52 -9.39
N LEU A 163 1.90 24.43 -8.85
CA LEU A 163 2.09 24.04 -7.45
C LEU A 163 3.27 23.07 -7.35
N SER A 164 4.18 23.37 -6.43
CA SER A 164 5.33 22.52 -6.13
C SER A 164 5.31 22.09 -4.67
N LEU A 165 5.70 20.84 -4.41
CA LEU A 165 5.90 20.33 -3.05
C LEU A 165 7.36 20.59 -2.67
N ASP A 166 7.59 21.41 -1.65
CA ASP A 166 8.94 21.74 -1.17
C ASP A 166 9.41 20.73 -0.10
N THR A 167 8.51 20.38 0.80
CA THR A 167 8.78 19.44 1.89
C THR A 167 7.54 18.62 2.20
N LEU A 168 7.74 17.37 2.60
CA LEU A 168 6.68 16.51 3.15
C LEU A 168 7.28 15.65 4.24
N LYS A 169 6.59 15.58 5.37
CA LYS A 169 6.95 14.69 6.47
C LYS A 169 5.70 14.09 7.06
N LEU A 170 5.67 12.77 7.13
CA LEU A 170 4.62 12.02 7.79
C LEU A 170 4.96 11.92 9.29
N HIS A 171 4.01 12.29 10.15
CA HIS A 171 4.16 12.20 11.61
C HIS A 171 3.55 10.93 12.16
N SER A 172 2.34 10.65 11.77
CA SER A 172 1.62 9.46 12.24
C SER A 172 0.69 8.90 11.17
N MET A 173 0.44 7.63 11.29
CA MET A 173 -0.57 6.93 10.51
C MET A 173 -1.33 6.00 11.45
N LEU A 174 -2.65 6.09 11.42
CA LEU A 174 -3.53 5.23 12.22
C LEU A 174 -4.81 4.92 11.46
N VAL A 175 -5.40 3.79 11.77
CA VAL A 175 -6.75 3.45 11.33
C VAL A 175 -7.73 4.07 12.30
N ASP A 176 -8.60 4.93 11.80
CA ASP A 176 -9.68 5.52 12.55
C ASP A 176 -11.02 5.18 11.88
N HIS A 177 -11.84 4.37 12.55
CA HIS A 177 -13.12 3.86 12.08
C HIS A 177 -12.98 3.16 10.70
N ASN A 178 -13.31 3.86 9.63
CA ASN A 178 -13.34 3.30 8.28
C ASN A 178 -12.40 4.07 7.32
N SER A 179 -11.33 4.63 7.85
CA SER A 179 -10.33 5.38 7.08
C SER A 179 -8.94 5.23 7.68
N LEU A 180 -7.93 5.33 6.84
CA LEU A 180 -6.56 5.55 7.26
C LEU A 180 -6.35 7.05 7.41
N VAL A 181 -6.02 7.49 8.61
CA VAL A 181 -5.72 8.88 8.93
C VAL A 181 -4.21 9.06 8.93
N VAL A 182 -3.74 10.04 8.19
CA VAL A 182 -2.33 10.35 8.02
C VAL A 182 -2.11 11.81 8.42
N ASP A 183 -1.27 12.05 9.44
CA ASP A 183 -0.83 13.39 9.83
C ASP A 183 0.42 13.79 9.05
N VAL A 184 0.35 14.90 8.35
CA VAL A 184 1.37 15.34 7.41
C VAL A 184 1.75 16.80 7.66
N ASP A 185 3.05 17.08 7.74
CA ASP A 185 3.57 18.43 7.52
C ASP A 185 3.98 18.57 6.05
N ALA A 186 3.42 19.55 5.36
CA ALA A 186 3.74 19.82 3.98
C ALA A 186 4.05 21.31 3.78
N GLY A 187 5.15 21.60 3.09
CA GLY A 187 5.47 22.90 2.55
C GLY A 187 5.20 22.91 1.04
N MET A 188 4.46 23.90 0.58
CA MET A 188 4.13 24.06 -0.84
C MET A 188 4.44 25.46 -1.29
N SER A 189 4.92 25.61 -2.53
CA SER A 189 5.11 26.88 -3.23
C SER A 189 4.21 26.98 -4.46
N LEU A 190 3.90 28.21 -4.82
CA LEU A 190 3.08 28.56 -5.96
C LEU A 190 3.90 29.47 -6.90
N ASP A 191 4.10 29.09 -8.16
CA ASP A 191 4.76 29.86 -9.22
C ASP A 191 3.81 30.16 -10.38
#